data_27885143e4f11b77a13c5c6a317c15da
#
_entry.id   27885143e4f11b77a13c5c6a317c15da
#
_cell.length_a   1.000
_cell.length_b   1.000
_cell.length_c   1.000
_cell.angle_alpha   90.00
_cell.angle_beta   90.00
_cell.angle_gamma   90.00
#
_symmetry.space_group_name_H-M   'P 1'
#
loop_
_entity.id
_entity.type
_entity.pdbx_description
1 polymer ?
#
loop_
_entity_poly.entity_id
_entity_poly.type
_entity_poly.pdbx_seq_one_letter_code
_entity_poly.pdbx_strand_id
1 'polypeptide(L)'
;MNSVPIVWRDVDWNYVNSRVGSYMDPQLYYDLRDHIYADFSYMYVNDLGCMEFSGRYPDNLHEEINNYSIVAGVVARQQQFDIIHAHDWLTYPAGIHAKQVSGKPLVIHVHATDFDRSRGNVNPTVYSIEKNGMDHADCIMCVSELTRQTVINHYHQDPAKCFAMHNAVYPLAQELQEIVDQRKPYSERKEKVVTFLGRITMQKGPEYFIEAAKRVLDRTHNVRFCFAGSGDMMNSMIEMAAAYGIADRCHFPGFMKGKQVFECFRDSDVYVMPSVSEPFGISPLEAMQSGVPSIISKQSGCAEILSKCIKVDYWDIDAMADAMYALCMYPSLHEYLQVEGKKEVDGITWEKVGQRIRKLYDETIQKYK
;
A
#
# COMPACT_ATOMS: atom_id res chain seq x y z
N MET A 1 -1.93 18.22 -14.86
CA MET A 1 -0.65 17.56 -15.24
C MET A 1 0.35 17.94 -14.19
N ASN A 2 0.64 17.04 -13.27
CA ASN A 2 1.64 17.29 -12.25
C ASN A 2 3.02 17.18 -12.90
N SER A 3 3.81 18.23 -12.80
CA SER A 3 5.21 18.21 -13.15
C SER A 3 5.92 17.18 -12.28
N VAL A 4 6.13 16.00 -12.83
CA VAL A 4 6.97 14.98 -12.20
C VAL A 4 8.40 15.53 -12.18
N PRO A 5 9.11 15.44 -11.06
CA PRO A 5 10.46 15.98 -10.95
C PRO A 5 11.42 15.35 -11.96
N ILE A 6 12.50 16.05 -12.19
CA ILE A 6 13.62 15.86 -13.10
C ILE A 6 14.13 14.40 -13.26
N VAL A 7 13.76 13.51 -12.35
CA VAL A 7 14.18 12.09 -12.29
C VAL A 7 13.75 11.26 -13.52
N TRP A 8 12.76 11.74 -14.29
CA TRP A 8 12.18 10.99 -15.40
C TRP A 8 12.73 11.36 -16.79
N ARG A 9 13.78 12.17 -16.90
CA ARG A 9 14.31 12.62 -18.20
C ARG A 9 14.99 11.52 -19.04
N ASP A 10 15.44 10.44 -18.39
CA ASP A 10 16.17 9.35 -19.01
C ASP A 10 15.40 8.01 -18.91
N VAL A 11 14.06 8.07 -18.88
CA VAL A 11 13.21 6.87 -18.79
C VAL A 11 12.51 6.64 -20.11
N ASP A 12 12.83 5.56 -20.79
CA ASP A 12 12.09 5.05 -21.93
C ASP A 12 10.88 4.25 -21.44
N TRP A 13 9.68 4.74 -21.75
CA TRP A 13 8.45 4.06 -21.40
C TRP A 13 8.04 3.10 -22.52
N ASN A 14 8.09 1.81 -22.20
CA ASN A 14 7.49 0.78 -23.04
C ASN A 14 6.13 0.42 -22.43
N TYR A 15 5.06 0.93 -23.01
CA TYR A 15 3.72 0.64 -22.54
C TYR A 15 3.26 -0.71 -23.10
N VAL A 16 3.05 -1.66 -22.21
CA VAL A 16 2.34 -2.90 -22.50
C VAL A 16 0.89 -2.66 -22.13
N ASN A 17 -0.03 -2.83 -23.07
CA ASN A 17 -1.46 -2.69 -22.80
C ASN A 17 -1.97 -3.91 -22.01
N SER A 18 -1.46 -4.07 -20.81
CA SER A 18 -1.87 -5.09 -19.85
C SER A 18 -2.68 -4.43 -18.74
N ARG A 19 -3.82 -5.01 -18.44
CA ARG A 19 -4.72 -4.55 -17.39
C ARG A 19 -4.48 -5.28 -16.06
N VAL A 20 -3.34 -5.91 -15.91
CA VAL A 20 -2.93 -6.59 -14.67
C VAL A 20 -2.43 -5.54 -13.67
N GLY A 21 -3.32 -5.08 -12.82
CA GLY A 21 -3.00 -4.24 -11.67
C GLY A 21 -3.56 -4.86 -10.40
N SER A 22 -2.71 -5.19 -9.43
CA SER A 22 -3.12 -5.87 -8.19
C SER A 22 -4.00 -5.02 -7.27
N TYR A 23 -4.16 -3.70 -7.54
CA TYR A 23 -4.83 -2.75 -6.65
C TYR A 23 -5.54 -1.61 -7.38
N MET A 24 -5.92 -1.79 -8.63
CA MET A 24 -6.60 -0.71 -9.35
C MET A 24 -8.11 -0.81 -9.13
N ASP A 25 -8.70 0.26 -8.60
CA ASP A 25 -10.16 0.43 -8.59
C ASP A 25 -10.68 0.37 -10.02
N PRO A 26 -11.74 -0.41 -10.30
CA PRO A 26 -12.36 -0.48 -11.63
C PRO A 26 -12.70 0.88 -12.22
N GLN A 27 -13.14 1.86 -11.40
CA GLN A 27 -13.48 3.20 -11.88
C GLN A 27 -12.25 3.99 -12.28
N LEU A 28 -11.19 3.98 -11.46
CA LEU A 28 -9.91 4.60 -11.81
C LEU A 28 -9.31 4.00 -13.07
N TYR A 29 -9.52 2.71 -13.28
CA TYR A 29 -9.13 2.01 -14.49
C TYR A 29 -9.87 2.56 -15.73
N TYR A 30 -11.20 2.73 -15.67
CA TYR A 30 -11.98 3.29 -16.78
C TYR A 30 -11.61 4.75 -17.06
N ASP A 31 -11.38 5.55 -16.03
CA ASP A 31 -10.97 6.96 -16.15
C ASP A 31 -9.59 7.08 -16.81
N LEU A 32 -8.64 6.21 -16.43
CA LEU A 32 -7.30 6.16 -17.05
C LEU A 32 -7.36 5.64 -18.49
N ARG A 33 -8.21 4.65 -18.77
CA ARG A 33 -8.42 4.10 -20.10
C ARG A 33 -8.77 5.18 -21.10
N ASP A 34 -9.74 6.01 -20.79
CA ASP A 34 -10.28 7.02 -21.70
C ASP A 34 -9.26 8.14 -21.99
N HIS A 35 -8.26 8.34 -21.11
CA HIS A 35 -7.15 9.26 -21.32
C HIS A 35 -5.93 8.64 -22.01
N ILE A 36 -5.70 7.32 -21.88
CA ILE A 36 -4.56 6.61 -22.45
C ILE A 36 -4.83 6.18 -23.90
N TYR A 37 -6.09 5.89 -24.26
CA TYR A 37 -6.41 5.41 -25.62
C TYR A 37 -6.28 6.44 -26.73
N ALA A 38 -6.14 7.74 -26.40
CA ALA A 38 -6.02 8.79 -27.41
C ALA A 38 -4.66 8.82 -28.14
N ASP A 39 -3.59 8.24 -27.57
CA ASP A 39 -2.22 8.47 -28.05
C ASP A 39 -1.35 7.22 -28.38
N PHE A 40 -1.83 6.00 -28.16
CA PHE A 40 -0.96 4.81 -28.31
C PHE A 40 -1.51 3.77 -29.29
N SER A 41 -1.04 3.86 -30.53
CA SER A 41 -1.17 2.82 -31.54
C SER A 41 -0.08 1.76 -31.34
N TYR A 42 -0.51 0.54 -31.01
CA TYR A 42 0.10 -0.76 -31.30
C TYR A 42 1.59 -0.97 -31.04
N MET A 43 1.93 -1.70 -30.01
CA MET A 43 3.17 -2.46 -29.99
C MET A 43 3.01 -3.69 -30.90
N TYR A 44 3.72 -3.71 -32.03
CA TYR A 44 3.86 -4.88 -32.89
C TYR A 44 4.92 -5.82 -32.31
N VAL A 45 4.55 -7.03 -32.00
CA VAL A 45 5.49 -8.13 -31.78
C VAL A 45 5.72 -8.78 -33.12
N ASN A 46 6.78 -8.36 -33.83
CA ASN A 46 6.97 -8.65 -35.24
C ASN A 46 7.10 -10.14 -35.62
N ASP A 47 7.43 -11.03 -34.70
CA ASP A 47 7.62 -12.46 -34.95
C ASP A 47 6.44 -13.35 -34.52
N LEU A 48 5.47 -12.83 -33.78
CA LEU A 48 4.36 -13.61 -33.17
C LEU A 48 2.98 -13.02 -33.44
N GLY A 49 2.88 -11.89 -34.16
CA GLY A 49 1.62 -11.19 -34.39
C GLY A 49 1.25 -10.21 -33.27
N CYS A 50 0.12 -9.53 -33.43
CA CYS A 50 -0.44 -8.65 -32.40
C CYS A 50 -0.92 -9.48 -31.22
N MET A 51 -0.47 -9.13 -30.00
CA MET A 51 -1.06 -9.64 -28.77
C MET A 51 -2.13 -8.68 -28.28
N GLU A 52 -3.38 -9.16 -28.22
CA GLU A 52 -4.47 -8.44 -27.60
C GLU A 52 -4.57 -8.83 -26.13
N PHE A 53 -4.59 -7.85 -25.23
CA PHE A 53 -4.89 -8.05 -23.83
C PHE A 53 -6.36 -7.72 -23.59
N SER A 54 -7.08 -8.59 -22.87
CA SER A 54 -8.54 -8.51 -22.69
C SER A 54 -8.98 -7.25 -21.97
N GLY A 55 -8.07 -6.75 -21.16
CA GLY A 55 -8.27 -5.55 -20.42
C GLY A 55 -9.39 -5.56 -19.39
N ARG A 56 -9.82 -6.69 -18.94
CA ARG A 56 -10.69 -6.88 -17.78
C ARG A 56 -9.87 -7.60 -16.72
N TYR A 57 -10.20 -7.46 -15.46
CA TYR A 57 -9.80 -8.44 -14.43
C TYR A 57 -10.46 -9.75 -14.88
N PRO A 58 -9.71 -10.62 -15.53
CA PRO A 58 -10.37 -11.63 -16.33
C PRO A 58 -10.58 -12.88 -15.49
N ASP A 59 -11.54 -13.65 -15.91
CA ASP A 59 -11.63 -15.07 -15.57
C ASP A 59 -10.33 -15.83 -15.94
N ASN A 60 -9.43 -15.21 -16.75
CA ASN A 60 -8.15 -15.71 -17.26
C ASN A 60 -6.91 -14.89 -16.80
N LEU A 61 -6.80 -14.54 -15.52
CA LEU A 61 -5.64 -13.80 -14.98
C LEU A 61 -4.29 -14.47 -15.32
N HIS A 62 -4.24 -15.81 -15.35
CA HIS A 62 -3.02 -16.56 -15.69
C HIS A 62 -2.61 -16.38 -17.16
N GLU A 63 -3.58 -16.26 -18.05
CA GLU A 63 -3.29 -16.00 -19.48
C GLU A 63 -2.70 -14.59 -19.65
N GLU A 64 -3.25 -13.59 -18.97
CA GLU A 64 -2.72 -12.22 -18.99
C GLU A 64 -1.29 -12.16 -18.43
N ILE A 65 -1.00 -12.85 -17.32
CA ILE A 65 0.35 -12.95 -16.75
C ILE A 65 1.32 -13.58 -17.75
N ASN A 66 0.90 -14.64 -18.43
CA ASN A 66 1.70 -15.31 -19.44
C ASN A 66 1.96 -14.40 -20.65
N ASN A 67 0.94 -13.74 -21.18
CA ASN A 67 1.06 -12.80 -22.30
C ASN A 67 1.99 -11.63 -21.93
N TYR A 68 1.84 -11.08 -20.72
CA TYR A 68 2.75 -10.04 -20.23
C TYR A 68 4.20 -10.53 -20.15
N SER A 69 4.41 -11.78 -19.72
CA SER A 69 5.73 -12.41 -19.68
C SER A 69 6.38 -12.54 -21.07
N ILE A 70 5.60 -12.92 -22.08
CA ILE A 70 6.09 -13.03 -23.47
C ILE A 70 6.52 -11.66 -23.99
N VAL A 71 5.68 -10.63 -23.80
CA VAL A 71 6.00 -9.26 -24.23
C VAL A 71 7.25 -8.73 -23.51
N ALA A 72 7.39 -8.98 -22.21
CA ALA A 72 8.59 -8.60 -21.46
C ALA A 72 9.87 -9.23 -22.03
N GLY A 73 9.80 -10.49 -22.46
CA GLY A 73 10.92 -11.16 -23.13
C GLY A 73 11.30 -10.52 -24.47
N VAL A 74 10.32 -10.05 -25.25
CA VAL A 74 10.55 -9.31 -26.50
C VAL A 74 11.21 -7.96 -26.22
N VAL A 75 10.67 -7.19 -25.28
CA VAL A 75 11.25 -5.90 -24.86
C VAL A 75 12.69 -6.08 -24.37
N ALA A 76 12.93 -7.11 -23.56
CA ALA A 76 14.26 -7.40 -23.02
C ALA A 76 15.31 -7.74 -24.09
N ARG A 77 14.90 -8.28 -25.25
CA ARG A 77 15.81 -8.51 -26.42
C ARG A 77 16.13 -7.24 -27.20
N GLN A 78 15.20 -6.27 -27.19
CA GLN A 78 15.30 -5.05 -27.99
C GLN A 78 15.97 -3.89 -27.25
N GLN A 79 15.94 -3.90 -25.90
CA GLN A 79 16.43 -2.81 -25.08
C GLN A 79 17.79 -3.15 -24.44
N GLN A 80 18.58 -2.10 -24.19
CA GLN A 80 19.82 -2.21 -23.42
C GLN A 80 19.55 -1.74 -21.96
N PHE A 81 19.85 -2.60 -21.02
CA PHE A 81 19.69 -2.33 -19.59
C PHE A 81 20.68 -3.17 -18.78
N ASP A 82 20.91 -2.81 -17.54
CA ASP A 82 21.86 -3.49 -16.66
C ASP A 82 21.18 -4.41 -15.63
N ILE A 83 19.91 -4.15 -15.31
CA ILE A 83 19.18 -4.87 -14.26
C ILE A 83 17.69 -4.91 -14.57
N ILE A 84 17.02 -5.95 -14.13
CA ILE A 84 15.58 -6.14 -14.22
C ILE A 84 15.00 -5.94 -12.82
N HIS A 85 13.90 -5.18 -12.69
CA HIS A 85 13.18 -5.03 -11.45
C HIS A 85 11.69 -5.33 -11.67
N ALA A 86 11.20 -6.40 -11.03
CA ALA A 86 9.82 -6.86 -11.10
C ALA A 86 9.11 -6.65 -9.76
N HIS A 87 7.88 -6.12 -9.82
CA HIS A 87 7.08 -5.77 -8.65
C HIS A 87 5.88 -6.69 -8.49
N ASP A 88 5.80 -7.38 -7.37
CA ASP A 88 4.77 -8.34 -6.99
C ASP A 88 4.61 -9.53 -7.97
N TRP A 89 3.88 -10.53 -7.51
CA TRP A 89 3.74 -11.84 -8.14
C TRP A 89 3.22 -11.81 -9.58
N LEU A 90 2.41 -10.82 -9.94
CA LEU A 90 1.88 -10.67 -11.30
C LEU A 90 2.97 -10.39 -12.34
N THR A 91 4.08 -9.78 -11.93
CA THR A 91 5.20 -9.42 -12.83
C THR A 91 6.39 -10.35 -12.71
N TYR A 92 6.43 -11.27 -11.75
CA TYR A 92 7.58 -12.18 -11.58
C TYR A 92 7.82 -13.07 -12.80
N PRO A 93 6.80 -13.68 -13.45
CA PRO A 93 7.01 -14.44 -14.68
C PRO A 93 7.65 -13.60 -15.80
N ALA A 94 7.27 -12.33 -15.92
CA ALA A 94 7.84 -11.40 -16.87
C ALA A 94 9.33 -11.10 -16.55
N GLY A 95 9.64 -10.88 -15.28
CA GLY A 95 11.03 -10.70 -14.81
C GLY A 95 11.91 -11.92 -15.08
N ILE A 96 11.40 -13.12 -14.82
CA ILE A 96 12.11 -14.39 -15.09
C ILE A 96 12.40 -14.54 -16.59
N HIS A 97 11.40 -14.32 -17.44
CA HIS A 97 11.57 -14.42 -18.89
C HIS A 97 12.56 -13.36 -19.41
N ALA A 98 12.45 -12.12 -18.95
CA ALA A 98 13.40 -11.07 -19.29
C ALA A 98 14.85 -11.46 -18.89
N LYS A 99 15.05 -12.04 -17.70
CA LYS A 99 16.35 -12.57 -17.24
C LYS A 99 16.86 -13.66 -18.16
N GLN A 100 16.02 -14.63 -18.52
CA GLN A 100 16.40 -15.75 -19.39
C GLN A 100 16.88 -15.30 -20.77
N VAL A 101 16.22 -14.27 -21.37
CA VAL A 101 16.56 -13.83 -22.73
C VAL A 101 17.68 -12.80 -22.78
N SER A 102 17.89 -12.02 -21.71
CA SER A 102 18.90 -10.95 -21.68
C SER A 102 20.17 -11.34 -20.94
N GLY A 103 20.11 -12.34 -20.06
CA GLY A 103 21.23 -12.70 -19.18
C GLY A 103 21.53 -11.62 -18.12
N LYS A 104 20.57 -10.74 -17.80
CA LYS A 104 20.74 -9.68 -16.79
C LYS A 104 20.19 -10.08 -15.42
N PRO A 105 20.73 -9.56 -14.31
CA PRO A 105 20.26 -9.89 -12.99
C PRO A 105 18.82 -9.42 -12.74
N LEU A 106 18.07 -10.24 -11.98
CA LEU A 106 16.69 -10.00 -11.62
C LEU A 106 16.59 -9.60 -10.14
N VAL A 107 16.04 -8.42 -9.90
CA VAL A 107 15.54 -7.98 -8.61
C VAL A 107 14.04 -8.15 -8.58
N ILE A 108 13.49 -8.72 -7.53
CA ILE A 108 12.04 -8.67 -7.28
C ILE A 108 11.74 -7.83 -6.06
N HIS A 109 10.60 -7.14 -6.10
CA HIS A 109 10.11 -6.32 -5.00
C HIS A 109 8.79 -6.89 -4.49
N VAL A 110 8.79 -7.31 -3.24
CA VAL A 110 7.64 -7.89 -2.56
C VAL A 110 6.92 -6.79 -1.81
N HIS A 111 5.76 -6.36 -2.34
CA HIS A 111 4.90 -5.37 -1.67
C HIS A 111 3.90 -6.03 -0.74
N ALA A 112 3.49 -7.24 -1.04
CA ALA A 112 2.68 -8.10 -0.18
C ALA A 112 2.80 -9.55 -0.65
N THR A 113 2.62 -10.50 0.26
CA THR A 113 2.51 -11.92 -0.07
C THR A 113 1.08 -12.41 0.03
N ASP A 114 0.82 -13.61 -0.47
CA ASP A 114 -0.51 -14.22 -0.31
C ASP A 114 -0.80 -14.56 1.17
N PHE A 115 0.21 -14.75 2.00
CA PHE A 115 0.04 -14.88 3.46
C PHE A 115 -0.62 -13.65 4.07
N ASP A 116 -0.25 -12.45 3.63
CA ASP A 116 -0.86 -11.20 4.10
C ASP A 116 -2.31 -11.07 3.67
N ARG A 117 -2.63 -11.44 2.42
CA ARG A 117 -3.97 -11.29 1.84
C ARG A 117 -4.97 -12.29 2.39
N SER A 118 -4.50 -13.51 2.73
CA SER A 118 -5.35 -14.66 3.09
C SER A 118 -5.36 -14.99 4.58
N ARG A 119 -4.68 -14.20 5.42
CA ARG A 119 -4.43 -14.54 6.84
C ARG A 119 -3.79 -15.93 7.01
N GLY A 120 -2.88 -16.29 6.10
CA GLY A 120 -2.17 -17.56 6.14
C GLY A 120 -2.86 -18.72 5.41
N ASN A 121 -4.09 -18.56 4.90
CA ASN A 121 -4.75 -19.57 4.07
C ASN A 121 -4.40 -19.33 2.58
N VAL A 122 -3.14 -19.56 2.24
CA VAL A 122 -2.59 -19.19 0.93
C VAL A 122 -3.19 -19.97 -0.22
N ASN A 123 -3.41 -19.29 -1.35
CA ASN A 123 -3.75 -19.89 -2.61
C ASN A 123 -2.52 -20.63 -3.19
N PRO A 124 -2.58 -21.96 -3.42
CA PRO A 124 -1.41 -22.72 -3.87
C PRO A 124 -0.81 -22.24 -5.18
N THR A 125 -1.64 -21.73 -6.09
CA THR A 125 -1.19 -21.23 -7.39
C THR A 125 -0.44 -19.91 -7.23
N VAL A 126 -0.97 -18.97 -6.45
CA VAL A 126 -0.30 -17.70 -6.17
C VAL A 126 1.01 -17.95 -5.43
N TYR A 127 0.99 -18.79 -4.40
CA TYR A 127 2.21 -19.21 -3.68
C TYR A 127 3.28 -19.77 -4.63
N SER A 128 2.88 -20.64 -5.57
CA SER A 128 3.81 -21.22 -6.54
C SER A 128 4.45 -20.16 -7.43
N ILE A 129 3.69 -19.17 -7.89
CA ILE A 129 4.22 -18.07 -8.73
C ILE A 129 5.14 -17.17 -7.89
N GLU A 130 4.73 -16.80 -6.67
CA GLU A 130 5.54 -16.00 -5.74
C GLU A 130 6.87 -16.70 -5.46
N LYS A 131 6.82 -17.99 -5.07
CA LYS A 131 8.01 -18.79 -4.79
C LYS A 131 8.92 -18.91 -6.00
N ASN A 132 8.37 -19.22 -7.17
CA ASN A 132 9.15 -19.32 -8.40
C ASN A 132 9.87 -18.00 -8.75
N GLY A 133 9.19 -16.86 -8.57
CA GLY A 133 9.81 -15.55 -8.73
C GLY A 133 10.98 -15.33 -7.77
N MET A 134 10.76 -15.65 -6.50
CA MET A 134 11.76 -15.54 -5.44
C MET A 134 12.95 -16.47 -5.69
N ASP A 135 12.73 -17.70 -6.13
CA ASP A 135 13.80 -18.68 -6.41
C ASP A 135 14.71 -18.21 -7.55
N HIS A 136 14.18 -17.54 -8.59
CA HIS A 136 14.92 -17.03 -9.73
C HIS A 136 15.58 -15.67 -9.52
N ALA A 137 15.19 -14.95 -8.46
CA ALA A 137 15.72 -13.61 -8.16
C ALA A 137 17.16 -13.67 -7.62
N ASP A 138 18.00 -12.75 -8.09
CA ASP A 138 19.36 -12.53 -7.57
C ASP A 138 19.34 -11.65 -6.31
N CYS A 139 18.30 -10.80 -6.19
CA CYS A 139 18.04 -9.95 -5.04
C CYS A 139 16.52 -9.85 -4.80
N ILE A 140 16.12 -9.91 -3.54
CA ILE A 140 14.72 -9.77 -3.10
C ILE A 140 14.62 -8.55 -2.20
N MET A 141 13.90 -7.53 -2.65
CA MET A 141 13.51 -6.38 -1.85
C MET A 141 12.16 -6.62 -1.21
N CYS A 142 12.03 -6.38 0.08
CA CYS A 142 10.79 -6.49 0.83
C CYS A 142 10.45 -5.14 1.44
N VAL A 143 9.18 -4.72 1.41
CA VAL A 143 8.77 -3.39 1.90
C VAL A 143 8.93 -3.19 3.41
N SER A 144 9.27 -4.26 4.14
CA SER A 144 9.51 -4.22 5.59
C SER A 144 10.33 -5.42 6.05
N GLU A 145 10.84 -5.40 7.27
CA GLU A 145 11.44 -6.56 7.91
C GLU A 145 10.39 -7.64 8.17
N LEU A 146 9.15 -7.26 8.50
CA LEU A 146 8.01 -8.18 8.64
C LEU A 146 7.83 -9.00 7.34
N THR A 147 7.76 -8.34 6.19
CA THR A 147 7.66 -9.01 4.88
C THR A 147 8.91 -9.84 4.58
N ARG A 148 10.10 -9.33 4.92
CA ARG A 148 11.36 -10.06 4.76
C ARG A 148 11.36 -11.37 5.55
N GLN A 149 10.90 -11.36 6.79
CA GLN A 149 10.79 -12.57 7.60
C GLN A 149 9.77 -13.57 7.02
N THR A 150 8.64 -13.07 6.47
CA THR A 150 7.68 -13.93 5.75
C THR A 150 8.35 -14.61 4.55
N VAL A 151 9.12 -13.87 3.75
CA VAL A 151 9.85 -14.39 2.58
C VAL A 151 10.88 -15.45 2.99
N ILE A 152 11.63 -15.22 4.04
CA ILE A 152 12.62 -16.17 4.54
C ILE A 152 11.95 -17.44 5.10
N ASN A 153 10.96 -17.25 5.97
CA ASN A 153 10.41 -18.36 6.76
C ASN A 153 9.40 -19.20 5.96
N HIS A 154 8.56 -18.58 5.14
CA HIS A 154 7.47 -19.26 4.44
C HIS A 154 7.79 -19.60 2.98
N TYR A 155 8.64 -18.81 2.31
CA TYR A 155 9.11 -19.12 0.94
C TYR A 155 10.51 -19.74 0.94
N HIS A 156 11.14 -19.91 2.12
CA HIS A 156 12.44 -20.57 2.32
C HIS A 156 13.55 -19.92 1.46
N GLN A 157 13.57 -18.59 1.44
CA GLN A 157 14.57 -17.84 0.69
C GLN A 157 15.84 -17.62 1.53
N ASP A 158 16.99 -17.56 0.84
CA ASP A 158 18.27 -17.25 1.47
C ASP A 158 18.23 -15.84 2.07
N PRO A 159 18.45 -15.67 3.39
CA PRO A 159 18.50 -14.35 4.03
C PRO A 159 19.53 -13.40 3.41
N ALA A 160 20.60 -13.94 2.78
CA ALA A 160 21.67 -13.15 2.18
C ALA A 160 21.25 -12.40 0.91
N LYS A 161 20.15 -12.83 0.25
CA LYS A 161 19.59 -12.12 -0.92
C LYS A 161 18.32 -11.33 -0.62
N CYS A 162 17.84 -11.31 0.66
CA CYS A 162 16.61 -10.65 1.07
C CYS A 162 16.91 -9.38 1.85
N PHE A 163 16.36 -8.24 1.44
CA PHE A 163 16.62 -6.92 2.01
C PHE A 163 15.34 -6.17 2.32
N ALA A 164 15.22 -5.62 3.53
CA ALA A 164 14.11 -4.73 3.88
C ALA A 164 14.33 -3.32 3.29
N MET A 165 13.34 -2.86 2.52
CA MET A 165 13.37 -1.59 1.81
C MET A 165 12.04 -0.86 2.05
N HIS A 166 11.96 -0.16 3.18
CA HIS A 166 10.74 0.52 3.60
C HIS A 166 10.29 1.55 2.58
N ASN A 167 8.98 1.65 2.39
CA ASN A 167 8.38 2.70 1.57
C ASN A 167 8.49 4.08 2.24
N ALA A 168 8.14 5.11 1.50
CA ALA A 168 8.12 6.49 1.95
C ALA A 168 6.85 7.18 1.45
N VAL A 169 6.71 8.47 1.76
CA VAL A 169 5.68 9.34 1.22
C VAL A 169 6.32 10.47 0.39
N TYR A 170 5.55 10.99 -0.56
CA TYR A 170 5.92 12.24 -1.23
C TYR A 170 5.54 13.43 -0.37
N PRO A 171 6.29 14.53 -0.43
CA PRO A 171 5.83 15.81 0.10
C PRO A 171 4.43 16.12 -0.45
N LEU A 172 3.54 16.66 0.38
CA LEU A 172 2.23 17.05 -0.10
C LEU A 172 2.35 18.09 -1.22
N ALA A 173 1.66 17.84 -2.34
CA ALA A 173 1.50 18.85 -3.36
C ALA A 173 0.78 20.07 -2.77
N GLN A 174 1.05 21.28 -3.28
CA GLN A 174 0.51 22.53 -2.75
C GLN A 174 -1.02 22.46 -2.58
N GLU A 175 -1.72 21.90 -3.54
CA GLU A 175 -3.16 21.73 -3.54
C GLU A 175 -3.68 20.85 -2.39
N LEU A 176 -2.94 19.79 -2.03
CA LEU A 176 -3.25 18.92 -0.91
C LEU A 176 -2.89 19.57 0.43
N GLN A 177 -1.79 20.32 0.47
CA GLN A 177 -1.40 21.10 1.64
C GLN A 177 -2.47 22.14 1.97
N GLU A 178 -3.00 22.86 0.98
CA GLU A 178 -4.09 23.83 1.15
C GLU A 178 -5.36 23.20 1.74
N ILE A 179 -5.66 21.94 1.39
CA ILE A 179 -6.77 21.18 2.00
C ILE A 179 -6.48 20.91 3.47
N VAL A 180 -5.28 20.39 3.77
CA VAL A 180 -4.88 20.04 5.13
C VAL A 180 -4.82 21.27 6.04
N ASP A 181 -4.37 22.42 5.52
CA ASP A 181 -4.25 23.68 6.29
C ASP A 181 -5.61 24.26 6.69
N GLN A 182 -6.70 23.84 6.05
CA GLN A 182 -8.07 24.20 6.44
C GLN A 182 -8.56 23.43 7.68
N ARG A 183 -7.73 22.57 8.26
CA ARG A 183 -8.04 21.81 9.46
C ARG A 183 -8.38 22.75 10.64
N LYS A 184 -9.53 22.53 11.24
CA LYS A 184 -9.91 23.27 12.46
C LYS A 184 -9.03 22.87 13.64
N PRO A 185 -8.63 23.80 14.49
CA PRO A 185 -7.91 23.50 15.71
C PRO A 185 -8.63 22.43 16.56
N TYR A 186 -7.86 21.56 17.19
CA TYR A 186 -8.42 20.50 18.03
C TYR A 186 -9.37 21.02 19.11
N SER A 187 -9.04 22.17 19.73
CA SER A 187 -9.86 22.83 20.78
C SER A 187 -11.22 23.31 20.30
N GLU A 188 -11.37 23.61 19.02
CA GLU A 188 -12.63 24.11 18.42
C GLU A 188 -13.59 22.99 18.01
N ARG A 189 -13.11 21.73 17.99
CA ARG A 189 -13.90 20.57 17.58
C ARG A 189 -14.72 20.05 18.79
N LYS A 190 -16.03 20.23 18.73
CA LYS A 190 -16.95 19.76 19.77
C LYS A 190 -17.05 18.24 19.83
N GLU A 191 -17.12 17.59 18.68
CA GLU A 191 -17.05 16.14 18.52
C GLU A 191 -15.72 15.78 17.86
N LYS A 192 -15.09 14.71 18.31
CA LYS A 192 -13.86 14.18 17.75
C LYS A 192 -14.17 13.11 16.70
N VAL A 193 -13.37 13.03 15.67
CA VAL A 193 -13.53 12.05 14.60
C VAL A 193 -12.35 11.08 14.60
N VAL A 194 -12.66 9.80 14.82
CA VAL A 194 -11.70 8.69 14.71
C VAL A 194 -11.94 7.97 13.41
N THR A 195 -10.90 7.87 12.59
CA THR A 195 -11.01 7.40 11.20
C THR A 195 -10.23 6.11 10.97
N PHE A 196 -10.90 5.13 10.40
CA PHE A 196 -10.33 4.01 9.66
C PHE A 196 -10.37 4.37 8.18
N LEU A 197 -9.24 4.23 7.47
CA LEU A 197 -9.17 4.45 6.03
C LEU A 197 -8.40 3.31 5.37
N GLY A 198 -9.07 2.60 4.45
CA GLY A 198 -8.49 1.48 3.75
C GLY A 198 -9.54 0.54 3.16
N ARG A 199 -9.09 -0.58 2.57
CA ARG A 199 -10.01 -1.63 2.13
C ARG A 199 -10.73 -2.22 3.34
N ILE A 200 -12.04 -2.38 3.25
CA ILE A 200 -12.85 -2.98 4.32
C ILE A 200 -12.87 -4.50 4.13
N THR A 201 -11.74 -5.12 4.48
CA THR A 201 -11.46 -6.55 4.31
C THR A 201 -10.87 -7.14 5.58
N MET A 202 -10.90 -8.45 5.72
CA MET A 202 -10.30 -9.18 6.86
C MET A 202 -8.85 -8.78 7.15
N GLN A 203 -8.04 -8.54 6.11
CA GLN A 203 -6.63 -8.16 6.27
C GLN A 203 -6.48 -6.85 7.06
N LYS A 204 -7.40 -5.90 6.85
CA LYS A 204 -7.35 -4.57 7.45
C LYS A 204 -8.00 -4.48 8.83
N GLY A 205 -8.71 -5.51 9.28
CA GLY A 205 -9.25 -5.65 10.62
C GLY A 205 -10.32 -4.63 11.02
N PRO A 206 -11.30 -4.28 10.14
CA PRO A 206 -12.32 -3.31 10.48
C PRO A 206 -13.20 -3.76 11.65
N GLU A 207 -13.31 -5.08 11.89
CA GLU A 207 -14.00 -5.67 13.02
C GLU A 207 -13.40 -5.27 14.37
N TYR A 208 -12.07 -5.19 14.47
CA TYR A 208 -11.40 -4.75 15.69
C TYR A 208 -11.62 -3.24 15.95
N PHE A 209 -11.66 -2.46 14.86
CA PHE A 209 -11.93 -1.03 14.96
C PHE A 209 -13.35 -0.75 15.49
N ILE A 210 -14.37 -1.47 14.99
CA ILE A 210 -15.75 -1.24 15.43
C ILE A 210 -15.98 -1.72 16.87
N GLU A 211 -15.33 -2.81 17.29
CA GLU A 211 -15.38 -3.26 18.68
C GLU A 211 -14.74 -2.23 19.63
N ALA A 212 -13.57 -1.68 19.25
CA ALA A 212 -12.93 -0.61 20.01
C ALA A 212 -13.79 0.66 20.03
N ALA A 213 -14.45 1.01 18.91
CA ALA A 213 -15.39 2.13 18.84
C ALA A 213 -16.53 1.99 19.83
N LYS A 214 -17.11 0.79 19.96
CA LYS A 214 -18.15 0.51 20.97
C LYS A 214 -17.64 0.79 22.38
N ARG A 215 -16.43 0.32 22.73
CA ARG A 215 -15.84 0.55 24.06
C ARG A 215 -15.53 2.03 24.35
N VAL A 216 -15.15 2.79 23.32
CA VAL A 216 -14.99 4.25 23.45
C VAL A 216 -16.33 4.91 23.71
N LEU A 217 -17.39 4.53 22.99
CA LEU A 217 -18.72 5.12 23.12
C LEU A 217 -19.41 4.75 24.43
N ASP A 218 -19.02 3.67 25.10
CA ASP A 218 -19.44 3.35 26.46
C ASP A 218 -18.90 4.35 27.52
N ARG A 219 -17.85 5.09 27.17
CA ARG A 219 -17.16 6.06 28.06
C ARG A 219 -17.45 7.51 27.70
N THR A 220 -17.76 7.81 26.43
CA THR A 220 -18.01 9.18 25.95
C THR A 220 -18.88 9.18 24.69
N HIS A 221 -19.76 10.16 24.57
CA HIS A 221 -20.62 10.34 23.40
C HIS A 221 -20.11 11.42 22.42
N ASN A 222 -18.97 12.07 22.72
CA ASN A 222 -18.44 13.18 21.93
C ASN A 222 -17.44 12.71 20.84
N VAL A 223 -17.60 11.47 20.38
CA VAL A 223 -16.75 10.86 19.35
C VAL A 223 -17.61 10.29 18.23
N ARG A 224 -17.18 10.45 17.00
CA ARG A 224 -17.71 9.81 15.79
C ARG A 224 -16.65 8.94 15.16
N PHE A 225 -17.08 7.90 14.46
CA PHE A 225 -16.21 6.95 13.78
C PHE A 225 -16.48 6.99 12.29
N CYS A 226 -15.40 7.11 11.50
CA CYS A 226 -15.47 7.11 10.04
C CYS A 226 -14.81 5.83 9.49
N PHE A 227 -15.55 5.05 8.71
CA PHE A 227 -15.09 3.85 8.01
C PHE A 227 -14.94 4.19 6.53
N ALA A 228 -13.84 4.84 6.16
CA ALA A 228 -13.56 5.27 4.80
C ALA A 228 -12.93 4.13 3.98
N GLY A 229 -13.63 3.69 2.94
CA GLY A 229 -13.18 2.62 2.07
C GLY A 229 -14.32 1.77 1.53
N SER A 230 -13.95 0.70 0.83
CA SER A 230 -14.88 -0.32 0.33
C SER A 230 -14.24 -1.71 0.50
N GLY A 231 -15.05 -2.75 0.47
CA GLY A 231 -14.61 -4.13 0.59
C GLY A 231 -15.75 -5.08 0.93
N ASP A 232 -15.42 -6.35 0.96
CA ASP A 232 -16.36 -7.47 1.18
C ASP A 232 -16.99 -7.46 2.59
N MET A 233 -16.34 -6.83 3.56
CA MET A 233 -16.85 -6.73 4.94
C MET A 233 -17.71 -5.48 5.18
N MET A 234 -17.97 -4.61 4.19
CA MET A 234 -18.71 -3.36 4.40
C MET A 234 -20.09 -3.60 5.04
N ASN A 235 -20.88 -4.53 4.50
CA ASN A 235 -22.22 -4.83 5.01
C ASN A 235 -22.13 -5.35 6.46
N SER A 236 -21.20 -6.26 6.73
CA SER A 236 -20.98 -6.78 8.07
C SER A 236 -20.61 -5.68 9.09
N MET A 237 -19.84 -4.67 8.68
CA MET A 237 -19.51 -3.54 9.57
C MET A 237 -20.74 -2.68 9.88
N ILE A 238 -21.60 -2.45 8.89
CA ILE A 238 -22.87 -1.73 9.09
C ILE A 238 -23.80 -2.51 10.04
N GLU A 239 -23.92 -3.81 9.84
CA GLU A 239 -24.72 -4.70 10.71
C GLU A 239 -24.17 -4.74 12.13
N MET A 240 -22.83 -4.82 12.31
CA MET A 240 -22.21 -4.77 13.63
C MET A 240 -22.43 -3.43 14.32
N ALA A 241 -22.36 -2.30 13.61
CA ALA A 241 -22.66 -0.99 14.14
C ALA A 241 -24.10 -0.91 14.69
N ALA A 242 -25.05 -1.46 13.93
CA ALA A 242 -26.45 -1.54 14.34
C ALA A 242 -26.65 -2.46 15.56
N ALA A 243 -26.03 -3.64 15.54
CA ALA A 243 -26.11 -4.62 16.63
C ALA A 243 -25.51 -4.08 17.95
N TYR A 244 -24.45 -3.28 17.87
CA TYR A 244 -23.86 -2.62 19.04
C TYR A 244 -24.58 -1.34 19.45
N GLY A 245 -25.61 -0.90 18.70
CA GLY A 245 -26.37 0.32 19.00
C GLY A 245 -25.56 1.61 18.84
N ILE A 246 -24.58 1.62 17.94
CA ILE A 246 -23.67 2.76 17.68
C ILE A 246 -23.75 3.28 16.25
N ALA A 247 -24.72 2.83 15.45
CA ALA A 247 -24.83 3.18 14.03
C ALA A 247 -24.98 4.69 13.79
N ASP A 248 -25.62 5.44 14.71
CA ASP A 248 -25.75 6.91 14.66
C ASP A 248 -24.42 7.65 14.88
N ARG A 249 -23.39 6.96 15.35
CA ARG A 249 -22.04 7.47 15.59
C ARG A 249 -21.03 7.01 14.56
N CYS A 250 -21.44 6.12 13.63
CA CYS A 250 -20.59 5.57 12.59
C CYS A 250 -20.97 6.17 11.22
N HIS A 251 -19.98 6.57 10.47
CA HIS A 251 -20.11 7.08 9.10
C HIS A 251 -19.39 6.17 8.12
N PHE A 252 -20.05 5.79 7.03
CA PHE A 252 -19.53 4.90 5.99
C PHE A 252 -19.57 5.63 4.63
N PRO A 253 -18.59 6.51 4.34
CA PRO A 253 -18.61 7.34 3.13
C PRO A 253 -18.32 6.56 1.84
N GLY A 254 -17.88 5.30 1.95
CA GLY A 254 -17.47 4.50 0.81
C GLY A 254 -16.02 4.73 0.41
N PHE A 255 -15.67 4.33 -0.82
CA PHE A 255 -14.32 4.46 -1.35
C PHE A 255 -13.94 5.92 -1.59
N MET A 256 -12.71 6.28 -1.19
CA MET A 256 -12.15 7.62 -1.36
C MET A 256 -10.86 7.57 -2.18
N LYS A 257 -10.64 8.57 -3.04
CA LYS A 257 -9.44 8.71 -3.87
C LYS A 257 -8.92 10.15 -3.94
N GLY A 258 -7.62 10.28 -4.15
CA GLY A 258 -6.98 11.58 -4.38
C GLY A 258 -7.28 12.59 -3.27
N LYS A 259 -7.83 13.75 -3.61
CA LYS A 259 -8.15 14.83 -2.67
C LYS A 259 -9.09 14.41 -1.54
N GLN A 260 -10.04 13.52 -1.82
CA GLN A 260 -11.01 13.05 -0.82
C GLN A 260 -10.34 12.39 0.39
N VAL A 261 -9.20 11.71 0.19
CA VAL A 261 -8.41 11.11 1.27
C VAL A 261 -7.88 12.20 2.21
N PHE A 262 -7.35 13.28 1.67
CA PHE A 262 -6.81 14.40 2.46
C PHE A 262 -7.91 15.25 3.10
N GLU A 263 -9.07 15.39 2.46
CA GLU A 263 -10.28 15.96 3.08
C GLU A 263 -10.73 15.13 4.27
N CYS A 264 -10.74 13.80 4.14
CA CYS A 264 -11.03 12.89 5.24
C CYS A 264 -10.03 13.07 6.39
N PHE A 265 -8.73 13.13 6.10
CA PHE A 265 -7.71 13.38 7.12
C PHE A 265 -7.85 14.78 7.74
N ARG A 266 -8.15 15.83 6.96
CA ARG A 266 -8.43 17.17 7.49
C ARG A 266 -9.51 17.14 8.56
N ASP A 267 -10.55 16.34 8.34
CA ASP A 267 -11.71 16.28 9.23
C ASP A 267 -11.54 15.25 10.35
N SER A 268 -10.46 14.46 10.34
CA SER A 268 -10.15 13.44 11.35
C SER A 268 -9.32 14.00 12.52
N ASP A 269 -9.56 13.51 13.74
CA ASP A 269 -8.73 13.82 14.91
C ASP A 269 -7.75 12.67 15.23
N VAL A 270 -8.13 11.45 14.93
CA VAL A 270 -7.31 10.25 15.15
C VAL A 270 -7.46 9.32 13.94
N TYR A 271 -6.35 8.79 13.47
CA TYR A 271 -6.34 7.73 12.47
C TYR A 271 -6.01 6.40 13.14
N VAL A 272 -6.71 5.33 12.73
CA VAL A 272 -6.48 3.98 13.27
C VAL A 272 -6.30 2.98 12.15
N MET A 273 -5.22 2.21 12.21
CA MET A 273 -4.93 1.10 11.31
C MET A 273 -4.81 -0.21 12.10
N PRO A 274 -5.91 -0.94 12.30
CA PRO A 274 -5.94 -2.18 13.10
C PRO A 274 -5.65 -3.42 12.25
N SER A 275 -4.77 -3.30 11.26
CA SER A 275 -4.50 -4.36 10.30
C SER A 275 -3.95 -5.62 10.98
N VAL A 276 -4.49 -6.78 10.58
CA VAL A 276 -4.04 -8.11 11.03
C VAL A 276 -2.67 -8.44 10.47
N SER A 277 -2.45 -8.08 9.20
CA SER A 277 -1.16 -8.14 8.52
C SER A 277 -1.05 -6.98 7.54
N GLU A 278 -0.11 -6.09 7.77
CA GLU A 278 0.14 -4.94 6.91
C GLU A 278 1.60 -4.97 6.47
N PRO A 279 1.89 -5.34 5.23
CA PRO A 279 3.27 -5.41 4.74
C PRO A 279 4.07 -4.15 4.96
N PHE A 280 3.45 -2.98 4.75
CA PHE A 280 4.05 -1.70 5.12
C PHE A 280 3.03 -0.77 5.78
N GLY A 281 2.05 -0.24 5.04
CA GLY A 281 1.07 0.73 5.51
C GLY A 281 1.47 2.17 5.20
N ILE A 282 1.06 2.69 4.04
CA ILE A 282 1.33 4.09 3.64
C ILE A 282 0.34 5.04 4.33
N SER A 283 -0.90 4.62 4.52
CA SER A 283 -1.96 5.48 5.07
C SER A 283 -1.64 6.11 6.44
N PRO A 284 -0.96 5.43 7.40
CA PRO A 284 -0.52 6.09 8.63
C PRO A 284 0.45 7.24 8.39
N LEU A 285 1.35 7.09 7.40
CA LEU A 285 2.30 8.15 7.04
C LEU A 285 1.56 9.35 6.43
N GLU A 286 0.58 9.10 5.54
CA GLU A 286 -0.26 10.16 4.95
C GLU A 286 -1.12 10.87 6.01
N ALA A 287 -1.66 10.12 6.97
CA ALA A 287 -2.41 10.67 8.09
C ALA A 287 -1.51 11.58 8.97
N MET A 288 -0.34 11.08 9.36
CA MET A 288 0.63 11.84 10.17
C MET A 288 1.17 13.07 9.42
N GLN A 289 1.41 12.97 8.11
CA GLN A 289 1.80 14.08 7.25
C GLN A 289 0.70 15.15 7.19
N SER A 290 -0.57 14.72 7.26
CA SER A 290 -1.74 15.59 7.37
C SER A 290 -1.99 16.11 8.80
N GLY A 291 -1.09 15.86 9.73
CA GLY A 291 -1.22 16.28 11.12
C GLY A 291 -2.28 15.50 11.91
N VAL A 292 -2.52 14.22 11.58
CA VAL A 292 -3.45 13.34 12.30
C VAL A 292 -2.67 12.33 13.12
N PRO A 293 -2.74 12.37 14.47
CA PRO A 293 -2.16 11.32 15.32
C PRO A 293 -2.67 9.94 14.95
N SER A 294 -1.77 8.97 14.90
CA SER A 294 -2.08 7.64 14.40
C SER A 294 -1.92 6.57 15.48
N ILE A 295 -2.86 5.62 15.49
CA ILE A 295 -2.80 4.36 16.22
C ILE A 295 -2.64 3.25 15.18
N ILE A 296 -1.58 2.46 15.28
CA ILE A 296 -1.25 1.44 14.30
C ILE A 296 -1.08 0.07 14.93
N SER A 297 -1.40 -0.96 14.16
CA SER A 297 -1.08 -2.33 14.53
C SER A 297 0.43 -2.55 14.58
N LYS A 298 0.93 -3.25 15.61
CA LYS A 298 2.31 -3.71 15.66
C LYS A 298 2.63 -4.70 14.53
N GLN A 299 1.61 -5.35 13.98
CA GLN A 299 1.71 -6.28 12.85
C GLN A 299 1.71 -5.54 11.50
N SER A 300 2.45 -4.44 11.44
CA SER A 300 2.62 -3.61 10.23
C SER A 300 4.06 -3.19 10.01
N GLY A 301 4.49 -3.14 8.76
CA GLY A 301 5.86 -2.74 8.41
C GLY A 301 6.17 -1.27 8.76
N CYS A 302 5.20 -0.37 8.70
CA CYS A 302 5.41 1.02 9.13
C CYS A 302 5.66 1.14 10.64
N ALA A 303 5.22 0.16 11.45
CA ALA A 303 5.53 0.13 12.88
C ALA A 303 7.05 -0.03 13.16
N GLU A 304 7.82 -0.52 12.19
CA GLU A 304 9.27 -0.66 12.32
C GLU A 304 9.99 0.70 12.32
N ILE A 305 9.44 1.68 11.61
CA ILE A 305 10.09 2.97 11.36
C ILE A 305 9.42 4.16 12.04
N LEU A 306 8.14 4.04 12.40
CA LEU A 306 7.41 5.11 13.08
C LEU A 306 7.58 4.98 14.61
N SER A 307 7.94 6.06 15.28
CA SER A 307 8.07 6.14 16.75
C SER A 307 7.08 7.12 17.38
N LYS A 308 6.55 8.06 16.60
CA LYS A 308 5.64 9.12 17.05
C LYS A 308 4.17 8.77 16.74
N CYS A 309 3.81 7.54 17.00
CA CYS A 309 2.44 7.00 16.94
C CYS A 309 2.21 6.03 18.10
N ILE A 310 0.96 5.67 18.37
CA ILE A 310 0.65 4.63 19.35
C ILE A 310 0.58 3.28 18.62
N LYS A 311 1.27 2.27 19.17
CA LYS A 311 1.32 0.92 18.60
C LYS A 311 0.60 -0.05 19.52
N VAL A 312 -0.40 -0.75 18.97
CA VAL A 312 -1.19 -1.75 19.70
C VAL A 312 -1.16 -3.08 18.95
N ASP A 313 -1.39 -4.17 19.62
CA ASP A 313 -1.70 -5.42 18.95
C ASP A 313 -3.13 -5.34 18.40
N TYR A 314 -3.38 -5.78 17.15
CA TYR A 314 -4.69 -5.60 16.50
C TYR A 314 -5.83 -6.30 17.27
N TRP A 315 -5.53 -7.38 18.00
CA TRP A 315 -6.49 -8.12 18.82
C TRP A 315 -6.72 -7.52 20.22
N ASP A 316 -5.88 -6.59 20.65
CA ASP A 316 -6.02 -5.92 21.94
C ASP A 316 -6.99 -4.74 21.84
N ILE A 317 -8.28 -5.08 21.86
CA ILE A 317 -9.36 -4.11 21.70
C ILE A 317 -9.37 -3.08 22.84
N ASP A 318 -9.00 -3.48 24.05
CA ASP A 318 -8.95 -2.57 25.20
C ASP A 318 -7.84 -1.54 25.04
N ALA A 319 -6.64 -1.96 24.68
CA ALA A 319 -5.53 -1.05 24.42
C ALA A 319 -5.85 -0.11 23.25
N MET A 320 -6.51 -0.61 22.19
CA MET A 320 -6.94 0.21 21.06
C MET A 320 -7.98 1.25 21.47
N ALA A 321 -9.00 0.86 22.24
CA ALA A 321 -10.03 1.75 22.73
C ALA A 321 -9.46 2.80 23.71
N ASP A 322 -8.54 2.40 24.59
CA ASP A 322 -7.84 3.31 25.50
C ASP A 322 -7.01 4.35 24.77
N ALA A 323 -6.28 3.94 23.73
CA ALA A 323 -5.50 4.83 22.88
C ALA A 323 -6.40 5.83 22.13
N MET A 324 -7.52 5.37 21.54
CA MET A 324 -8.50 6.24 20.90
C MET A 324 -9.07 7.24 21.89
N TYR A 325 -9.52 6.77 23.06
CA TYR A 325 -10.05 7.61 24.10
C TYR A 325 -9.04 8.64 24.58
N ALA A 326 -7.79 8.23 24.80
CA ALA A 326 -6.74 9.13 25.25
C ALA A 326 -6.47 10.25 24.23
N LEU A 327 -6.38 9.95 22.95
CA LEU A 327 -6.18 10.95 21.90
C LEU A 327 -7.38 11.87 21.70
N CYS A 328 -8.59 11.40 22.01
CA CYS A 328 -9.79 12.22 21.95
C CYS A 328 -9.99 13.09 23.19
N MET A 329 -9.43 12.72 24.35
CA MET A 329 -9.73 13.38 25.63
C MET A 329 -8.55 14.18 26.21
N TYR A 330 -7.32 13.90 25.82
CA TYR A 330 -6.12 14.57 26.34
C TYR A 330 -5.44 15.45 25.28
N PRO A 331 -5.75 16.77 25.23
CA PRO A 331 -5.23 17.68 24.20
C PRO A 331 -3.71 17.67 24.07
N SER A 332 -2.99 17.67 25.20
CA SER A 332 -1.52 17.71 25.18
C SER A 332 -0.90 16.46 24.55
N LEU A 333 -1.51 15.28 24.72
CA LEU A 333 -1.06 14.06 24.05
C LEU A 333 -1.33 14.13 22.54
N HIS A 334 -2.54 14.60 22.18
CA HIS A 334 -2.93 14.79 20.79
C HIS A 334 -1.97 15.75 20.09
N GLU A 335 -1.77 16.95 20.63
CA GLU A 335 -0.90 17.98 20.06
C GLU A 335 0.55 17.52 19.94
N TYR A 336 1.07 16.81 20.96
CA TYR A 336 2.42 16.24 20.90
C TYR A 336 2.58 15.28 19.74
N LEU A 337 1.67 14.30 19.58
CA LEU A 337 1.76 13.32 18.50
C LEU A 337 1.43 13.94 17.14
N GLN A 338 0.59 14.94 17.06
CA GLN A 338 0.33 15.72 15.85
C GLN A 338 1.59 16.39 15.34
N VAL A 339 2.32 17.10 16.18
CA VAL A 339 3.52 17.87 15.80
C VAL A 339 4.70 16.97 15.54
N GLU A 340 5.00 16.08 16.49
CA GLU A 340 6.18 15.22 16.39
C GLU A 340 6.00 14.11 15.33
N GLY A 341 4.75 13.60 15.16
CA GLY A 341 4.44 12.64 14.10
C GLY A 341 4.64 13.22 12.70
N LYS A 342 4.15 14.44 12.48
CA LYS A 342 4.36 15.13 11.19
C LYS A 342 5.85 15.33 10.91
N LYS A 343 6.63 15.81 11.88
CA LYS A 343 8.09 15.98 11.72
C LYS A 343 8.81 14.67 11.39
N GLU A 344 8.40 13.58 12.04
CA GLU A 344 9.01 12.26 11.79
C GLU A 344 8.76 11.83 10.36
N VAL A 345 7.52 11.90 9.87
CA VAL A 345 7.13 11.45 8.53
C VAL A 345 7.71 12.34 7.43
N ASP A 346 7.79 13.65 7.64
CA ASP A 346 8.42 14.58 6.68
C ASP A 346 9.92 14.21 6.45
N GLY A 347 10.54 13.47 7.36
CA GLY A 347 11.89 12.93 7.22
C GLY A 347 12.00 11.62 6.45
N ILE A 348 10.88 10.94 6.17
CA ILE A 348 10.80 9.64 5.45
C ILE A 348 10.50 9.91 3.98
N THR A 349 11.54 10.01 3.15
CA THR A 349 11.41 10.47 1.77
C THR A 349 11.81 9.41 0.75
N TRP A 350 11.14 9.41 -0.41
CA TRP A 350 11.47 8.53 -1.53
C TRP A 350 12.89 8.73 -2.07
N GLU A 351 13.45 9.91 -1.91
CA GLU A 351 14.83 10.17 -2.30
C GLU A 351 15.83 9.30 -1.52
N LYS A 352 15.66 9.20 -0.19
CA LYS A 352 16.49 8.33 0.66
C LYS A 352 16.31 6.85 0.33
N VAL A 353 15.07 6.45 0.04
CA VAL A 353 14.76 5.08 -0.37
C VAL A 353 15.39 4.78 -1.74
N GLY A 354 15.26 5.69 -2.71
CA GLY A 354 15.85 5.56 -4.04
C GLY A 354 17.36 5.40 -4.01
N GLN A 355 18.05 6.15 -3.15
CA GLN A 355 19.51 6.01 -2.95
C GLN A 355 19.89 4.62 -2.42
N ARG A 356 19.11 4.06 -1.49
CA ARG A 356 19.32 2.69 -0.97
C ARG A 356 19.05 1.64 -2.03
N ILE A 357 17.98 1.80 -2.82
CA ILE A 357 17.65 0.90 -3.94
C ILE A 357 18.78 0.95 -4.97
N ARG A 358 19.26 2.12 -5.35
CA ARG A 358 20.36 2.28 -6.30
C ARG A 358 21.62 1.56 -5.84
N LYS A 359 22.00 1.73 -4.57
CA LYS A 359 23.14 1.02 -4.00
C LYS A 359 22.99 -0.50 -4.13
N LEU A 360 21.81 -1.02 -3.82
CA LEU A 360 21.52 -2.45 -3.91
C LEU A 360 21.55 -2.97 -5.36
N TYR A 361 21.13 -2.15 -6.33
CA TYR A 361 21.30 -2.46 -7.76
C TYR A 361 22.78 -2.59 -8.13
N ASP A 362 23.59 -1.61 -7.75
CA ASP A 362 25.03 -1.61 -8.07
C ASP A 362 25.73 -2.84 -7.46
N GLU A 363 25.41 -3.19 -6.22
CA GLU A 363 25.92 -4.40 -5.56
C GLU A 363 25.45 -5.69 -6.26
N THR A 364 24.19 -5.76 -6.71
CA THR A 364 23.63 -6.91 -7.39
C THR A 364 24.29 -7.11 -8.78
N ILE A 365 24.46 -6.02 -9.54
CA ILE A 365 25.14 -6.04 -10.84
C ILE A 365 26.59 -6.49 -10.68
N GLN A 366 27.31 -6.03 -9.65
CA GLN A 366 28.67 -6.43 -9.41
C GLN A 366 28.82 -7.91 -9.04
N LYS A 367 27.91 -8.46 -8.26
CA LYS A 367 27.91 -9.88 -7.89
C LYS A 367 27.56 -10.82 -9.06
N TYR A 368 26.83 -10.28 -10.05
CA TYR A 368 26.35 -11.05 -11.20
C TYR A 368 27.40 -11.13 -12.34
N LYS A 369 28.37 -10.22 -12.34
CA LYS A 369 29.54 -10.23 -13.28
C LYS A 369 30.54 -11.29 -12.88
#